data_0c0a0f11eb2cb875db287fed498614e5
#
_entry.id   0c0a0f11eb2cb875db287fed498614e5
#
_cell.length_a   1.000
_cell.length_b   1.000
_cell.length_c   1.000
_cell.angle_alpha   90.00
_cell.angle_beta   90.00
_cell.angle_gamma   90.00
#
_symmetry.space_group_name_H-M   'P 1'
#
loop_
_entity.id
_entity.type
_entity.pdbx_description
1 polymer ?
#
loop_
_entity_poly.entity_id
_entity_poly.type
_entity_poly.pdbx_seq_one_letter_code
_entity_poly.pdbx_strand_id
1 'polypeptide(L)'
;TQWPNKFSLLGAYNRLLKHGYQQPHIHPAGWLSGCFYLKMPKPLKKGEGAIYFSLHGYDYPIVNSDIPNYQYSPIEGDLILFPSSLFHKTLPFSSNDERHVIAFDIIPEYAVVEYSE
;
A
#
# COMPACT_ATOMS: atom_id res chain seq x y z
N THR A 1 -3.66 5.71 25.27
CA THR A 1 -3.32 5.92 23.85
C THR A 1 -3.41 7.41 23.56
N GLN A 2 -2.29 8.00 23.16
CA GLN A 2 -2.28 9.40 22.73
C GLN A 2 -2.50 9.46 21.22
N TRP A 3 -3.48 10.25 20.84
CA TRP A 3 -3.65 10.62 19.44
C TRP A 3 -2.71 11.77 19.10
N PRO A 4 -2.00 11.71 17.99
CA PRO A 4 -1.15 12.82 17.56
C PRO A 4 -2.01 14.02 17.19
N ASN A 5 -1.51 15.22 17.52
CA ASN A 5 -2.19 16.48 17.16
C ASN A 5 -1.87 16.94 15.74
N LYS A 6 -0.82 16.42 15.17
CA LYS A 6 -0.34 16.79 13.84
C LYS A 6 0.01 15.54 13.04
N PHE A 7 -0.18 15.66 11.75
CA PHE A 7 0.16 14.62 10.78
C PHE A 7 0.93 15.24 9.61
N SER A 8 1.89 14.48 9.10
CA SER A 8 2.49 14.75 7.80
C SER A 8 1.87 13.81 6.78
N LEU A 9 1.60 14.32 5.59
CA LEU A 9 1.15 13.54 4.46
C LEU A 9 2.31 13.43 3.46
N LEU A 10 2.79 12.22 3.25
CA LEU A 10 3.83 11.93 2.26
C LEU A 10 3.22 11.14 1.13
N GLY A 11 3.27 11.69 -0.08
CA GLY A 11 2.67 11.07 -1.23
C GLY A 11 3.66 10.86 -2.37
N ALA A 12 3.37 9.88 -3.20
CA ALA A 12 4.11 9.59 -4.42
C ALA A 12 3.16 9.18 -5.54
N TYR A 13 3.41 9.68 -6.72
CA TYR A 13 2.72 9.27 -7.92
C TYR A 13 3.43 8.06 -8.51
N ASN A 14 2.69 6.96 -8.70
CA ASN A 14 3.19 5.73 -9.27
C ASN A 14 2.53 5.44 -10.61
N ARG A 15 3.37 5.17 -11.61
CA ARG A 15 2.94 4.75 -12.93
C ARG A 15 3.52 3.38 -13.22
N LEU A 16 2.64 2.39 -13.39
CA LEU A 16 3.04 1.04 -13.77
C LEU A 16 2.66 0.77 -15.21
N LEU A 17 3.58 0.13 -15.93
CA LEU A 17 3.42 -0.34 -17.28
C LEU A 17 3.14 -1.85 -17.28
N LYS A 18 2.88 -2.39 -18.47
CA LYS A 18 2.65 -3.83 -18.68
C LYS A 18 3.64 -4.69 -17.89
N HIS A 19 3.13 -5.67 -17.16
CA HIS A 19 3.88 -6.59 -16.30
C HIS A 19 4.58 -5.93 -15.09
N GLY A 20 4.40 -4.64 -14.89
CA GLY A 20 4.89 -3.96 -13.69
C GLY A 20 4.17 -4.46 -12.42
N TYR A 21 4.91 -4.54 -11.32
CA TYR A 21 4.37 -4.94 -10.03
C TYR A 21 5.23 -4.37 -8.90
N GLN A 22 4.69 -4.41 -7.69
CA GLN A 22 5.43 -4.04 -6.50
C GLN A 22 5.50 -5.24 -5.56
N GLN A 23 6.69 -5.46 -5.00
CA GLN A 23 6.92 -6.51 -4.02
C GLN A 23 6.14 -6.25 -2.72
N PRO A 24 5.83 -7.30 -1.93
CA PRO A 24 5.23 -7.11 -0.62
C PRO A 24 6.10 -6.24 0.26
N HIS A 25 5.53 -5.18 0.82
CA HIS A 25 6.26 -4.23 1.65
C HIS A 25 5.36 -3.60 2.71
N ILE A 26 5.97 -2.94 3.66
CA ILE A 26 5.31 -2.11 4.67
C ILE A 26 5.89 -0.71 4.64
N HIS A 27 5.21 0.22 5.28
CA HIS A 27 5.66 1.61 5.42
C HIS A 27 5.94 1.90 6.90
N PRO A 28 7.18 1.59 7.40
CA PRO A 28 7.45 1.60 8.84
C PRO A 28 7.23 2.94 9.53
N ALA A 29 7.44 4.05 8.81
CA ALA A 29 7.25 5.38 9.38
C ALA A 29 5.80 5.84 9.38
N GLY A 30 4.91 5.18 8.64
CA GLY A 30 3.52 5.56 8.51
C GLY A 30 2.64 4.98 9.61
N TRP A 31 1.50 5.62 9.81
CA TRP A 31 0.42 5.11 10.63
C TRP A 31 -0.68 4.50 9.76
N LEU A 32 -1.20 5.30 8.83
CA LEU A 32 -2.12 4.85 7.80
C LEU A 32 -1.49 5.09 6.43
N SER A 33 -1.70 4.15 5.53
CA SER A 33 -1.32 4.25 4.13
C SER A 33 -2.57 4.24 3.27
N GLY A 34 -2.46 4.79 2.08
CA GLY A 34 -3.57 4.81 1.16
C GLY A 34 -3.13 4.82 -0.29
N CYS A 35 -4.07 4.48 -1.14
CA CYS A 35 -3.92 4.54 -2.58
C CYS A 35 -5.15 5.19 -3.19
N PHE A 36 -4.94 6.19 -4.03
CA PHE A 36 -5.97 6.80 -4.84
C PHE A 36 -5.73 6.40 -6.30
N TYR A 37 -6.68 5.66 -6.87
CA TYR A 37 -6.56 5.08 -8.20
C TYR A 37 -7.05 6.05 -9.26
N LEU A 38 -6.11 6.74 -9.93
CA LEU A 38 -6.41 7.71 -10.97
C LEU A 38 -6.77 7.05 -12.29
N LYS A 39 -6.09 5.96 -12.62
CA LYS A 39 -6.29 5.22 -13.85
C LYS A 39 -5.97 3.75 -13.65
N MET A 40 -6.87 2.89 -14.11
CA MET A 40 -6.64 1.46 -14.18
C MET A 40 -6.49 1.01 -15.64
N PRO A 41 -5.57 0.09 -15.93
CA PRO A 41 -5.37 -0.38 -17.30
C PRO A 41 -6.58 -1.16 -17.79
N LYS A 42 -6.78 -1.14 -19.10
CA LYS A 42 -7.86 -1.88 -19.78
C LYS A 42 -7.30 -2.62 -20.99
N PRO A 43 -7.72 -3.86 -21.25
CA PRO A 43 -8.58 -4.68 -20.39
C PRO A 43 -7.81 -5.30 -19.21
N LEU A 44 -8.53 -5.70 -18.17
CA LEU A 44 -7.99 -6.44 -17.05
C LEU A 44 -8.63 -7.82 -16.97
N LYS A 45 -7.81 -8.86 -16.90
CA LYS A 45 -8.25 -10.19 -16.56
C LYS A 45 -8.49 -10.29 -15.06
N LYS A 46 -9.22 -11.31 -14.62
CA LYS A 46 -9.52 -11.50 -13.20
C LYS A 46 -8.24 -11.51 -12.35
N GLY A 47 -8.20 -10.65 -11.37
CA GLY A 47 -7.06 -10.54 -10.43
C GLY A 47 -5.90 -9.67 -10.90
N GLU A 48 -5.84 -9.32 -12.18
CA GLU A 48 -4.77 -8.45 -12.67
C GLU A 48 -4.88 -7.03 -12.08
N GLY A 49 -3.74 -6.45 -11.73
CA GLY A 49 -3.68 -5.08 -11.19
C GLY A 49 -4.24 -4.94 -9.77
N ALA A 50 -4.63 -6.03 -9.15
CA ALA A 50 -5.18 -6.03 -7.80
C ALA A 50 -4.13 -5.67 -6.76
N ILE A 51 -4.58 -5.13 -5.62
CA ILE A 51 -3.76 -5.02 -4.42
C ILE A 51 -4.01 -6.22 -3.53
N TYR A 52 -2.93 -6.79 -3.03
CA TYR A 52 -2.95 -7.98 -2.20
C TYR A 52 -2.34 -7.64 -0.83
N PHE A 53 -3.08 -7.96 0.22
CA PHE A 53 -2.66 -7.73 1.60
C PHE A 53 -2.35 -9.04 2.29
N SER A 54 -1.29 -9.05 3.11
CA SER A 54 -0.88 -10.22 3.86
C SER A 54 -0.19 -9.80 5.15
N LEU A 55 -0.13 -10.71 6.11
CA LEU A 55 0.67 -10.54 7.31
C LEU A 55 2.13 -10.99 7.09
N HIS A 56 2.47 -11.47 5.89
CA HIS A 56 3.80 -11.94 5.52
C HIS A 56 4.39 -11.08 4.40
N GLY A 57 5.65 -10.76 4.53
CA GLY A 57 6.41 -10.07 3.52
C GLY A 57 7.91 -10.19 3.78
N TYR A 58 8.72 -9.62 2.88
CA TYR A 58 10.17 -9.78 2.89
C TYR A 58 10.56 -11.27 2.89
N ASP A 59 11.69 -11.60 3.49
CA ASP A 59 12.16 -12.98 3.63
C ASP A 59 11.90 -13.53 5.04
N TYR A 60 10.90 -13.02 5.73
CA TYR A 60 10.54 -13.51 7.05
C TYR A 60 10.04 -14.96 6.97
N PRO A 61 10.44 -15.81 7.92
CA PRO A 61 10.00 -17.20 7.91
C PRO A 61 8.49 -17.33 8.07
N ILE A 62 7.89 -18.24 7.30
CA ILE A 62 6.48 -18.58 7.44
C ILE A 62 6.37 -19.64 8.53
N VAL A 63 5.78 -19.26 9.66
CA VAL A 63 5.58 -20.17 10.80
C VAL A 63 4.29 -20.96 10.66
N ASN A 64 3.30 -20.43 9.92
CA ASN A 64 2.00 -21.06 9.70
C ASN A 64 1.59 -20.84 8.25
N SER A 65 1.18 -21.91 7.56
CA SER A 65 0.73 -21.85 6.17
C SER A 65 -0.64 -21.13 5.99
N ASP A 66 -1.41 -20.99 7.08
CA ASP A 66 -2.73 -20.34 7.05
C ASP A 66 -2.64 -18.83 7.36
N ILE A 67 -1.71 -18.14 6.71
CA ILE A 67 -1.56 -16.70 6.88
C ILE A 67 -2.76 -15.99 6.24
N PRO A 68 -3.51 -15.17 7.00
CA PRO A 68 -4.61 -14.40 6.43
C PRO A 68 -4.15 -13.49 5.30
N ASN A 69 -4.95 -13.44 4.26
CA ASN A 69 -4.72 -12.55 3.13
C ASN A 69 -6.04 -11.99 2.60
N TYR A 70 -5.95 -10.88 1.89
CA TYR A 70 -7.09 -10.23 1.27
C TYR A 70 -6.64 -9.60 -0.05
N GLN A 71 -7.43 -9.80 -1.08
CA GLN A 71 -7.18 -9.24 -2.41
C GLN A 71 -8.35 -8.35 -2.81
N TYR A 72 -8.02 -7.16 -3.31
CA TYR A 72 -9.00 -6.19 -3.79
C TYR A 72 -8.64 -5.75 -5.20
N SER A 73 -9.63 -5.76 -6.08
CA SER A 73 -9.49 -5.27 -7.45
C SER A 73 -10.01 -3.85 -7.55
N PRO A 74 -9.13 -2.85 -7.56
CA PRO A 74 -9.57 -1.46 -7.56
C PRO A 74 -10.13 -1.03 -8.91
N ILE A 75 -11.03 -0.04 -8.87
CA ILE A 75 -11.54 0.66 -10.04
C ILE A 75 -11.11 2.13 -9.98
N GLU A 76 -11.13 2.80 -11.12
CA GLU A 76 -10.80 4.23 -11.18
C GLU A 76 -11.67 5.04 -10.23
N GLY A 77 -11.04 5.93 -9.47
CA GLY A 77 -11.69 6.76 -8.46
C GLY A 77 -11.71 6.14 -7.06
N ASP A 78 -11.30 4.88 -6.90
CA ASP A 78 -11.21 4.27 -5.57
C ASP A 78 -10.14 4.94 -4.72
N LEU A 79 -10.49 5.15 -3.46
CA LEU A 79 -9.55 5.53 -2.40
C LEU A 79 -9.58 4.42 -1.35
N ILE A 80 -8.47 3.75 -1.16
CA ILE A 80 -8.35 2.72 -0.13
C ILE A 80 -7.40 3.17 0.97
N LEU A 81 -7.71 2.80 2.20
CA LEU A 81 -6.87 3.08 3.37
C LEU A 81 -6.59 1.77 4.10
N PHE A 82 -5.39 1.65 4.61
CA PHE A 82 -4.98 0.46 5.37
C PHE A 82 -3.87 0.81 6.37
N PRO A 83 -3.70 0.01 7.44
CA PRO A 83 -2.60 0.23 8.36
C PRO A 83 -1.26 0.13 7.64
N SER A 84 -0.35 1.06 7.90
CA SER A 84 0.96 1.10 7.25
C SER A 84 1.82 -0.13 7.55
N SER A 85 1.54 -0.82 8.65
CA SER A 85 2.23 -2.06 9.04
C SER A 85 1.77 -3.31 8.27
N LEU A 86 0.71 -3.20 7.49
CA LEU A 86 0.19 -4.32 6.72
C LEU A 86 1.01 -4.51 5.45
N PHE A 87 1.53 -5.73 5.22
CA PHE A 87 2.22 -6.04 3.98
C PHE A 87 1.25 -5.99 2.81
N HIS A 88 1.68 -5.36 1.74
CA HIS A 88 0.88 -5.24 0.53
C HIS A 88 1.74 -5.29 -0.71
N LYS A 89 1.16 -5.77 -1.80
CA LYS A 89 1.79 -5.81 -3.12
C LYS A 89 0.76 -5.53 -4.19
N THR A 90 1.24 -5.11 -5.36
CA THR A 90 0.41 -4.95 -6.56
C THR A 90 0.67 -6.14 -7.48
N LEU A 91 -0.41 -6.77 -7.94
CA LEU A 91 -0.32 -7.85 -8.91
C LEU A 91 -0.12 -7.29 -10.32
N PRO A 92 0.67 -7.97 -11.16
CA PRO A 92 0.92 -7.50 -12.52
C PRO A 92 -0.32 -7.58 -13.40
N PHE A 93 -0.28 -6.86 -14.52
CA PHE A 93 -1.32 -6.89 -15.55
C PHE A 93 -0.69 -7.07 -16.94
N SER A 94 -1.45 -7.61 -17.88
CA SER A 94 -0.97 -7.94 -19.23
C SER A 94 -1.39 -6.94 -20.31
N SER A 95 -2.26 -5.99 -19.98
CA SER A 95 -2.68 -4.93 -20.90
C SER A 95 -1.50 -4.03 -21.29
N ASN A 96 -1.53 -3.47 -22.48
CA ASN A 96 -0.57 -2.43 -22.91
C ASN A 96 -0.89 -1.05 -22.34
N ASP A 97 -1.96 -0.92 -21.59
CA ASP A 97 -2.36 0.33 -20.95
C ASP A 97 -1.55 0.57 -19.67
N GLU A 98 -1.82 1.66 -19.00
CA GLU A 98 -1.05 2.10 -17.82
C GLU A 98 -1.93 2.15 -16.58
N ARG A 99 -1.30 1.92 -15.42
CA ARG A 99 -1.90 2.09 -14.10
C ARG A 99 -1.29 3.33 -13.45
N HIS A 100 -2.13 4.27 -13.04
CA HIS A 100 -1.71 5.51 -12.39
C HIS A 100 -2.34 5.61 -11.01
N VAL A 101 -1.54 5.69 -9.98
CA VAL A 101 -1.97 5.71 -8.58
C VAL A 101 -1.18 6.75 -7.80
N ILE A 102 -1.86 7.47 -6.93
CA ILE A 102 -1.19 8.26 -5.90
C ILE A 102 -1.19 7.42 -4.63
N ALA A 103 0.00 7.00 -4.21
CA ALA A 103 0.20 6.34 -2.93
C ALA A 103 0.61 7.37 -1.88
N PHE A 104 0.11 7.24 -0.67
CA PHE A 104 0.44 8.19 0.39
C PHE A 104 0.48 7.51 1.74
N ASP A 105 1.24 8.14 2.66
CA ASP A 105 1.31 7.75 4.06
C ASP A 105 0.89 8.93 4.92
N ILE A 106 0.10 8.63 5.94
CA ILE A 106 -0.19 9.55 7.03
C ILE A 106 0.79 9.23 8.15
N ILE A 107 1.69 10.16 8.42
CA ILE A 107 2.75 9.99 9.41
C ILE A 107 2.41 10.86 10.63
N PRO A 108 2.16 10.25 11.79
CA PRO A 108 1.85 11.03 12.98
C PRO A 108 3.08 11.76 13.50
N GLU A 109 2.88 12.99 13.92
CA GLU A 109 3.90 13.78 14.61
C GLU A 109 3.58 13.78 16.10
N TYR A 110 4.43 13.12 16.88
CA TYR A 110 4.33 13.14 18.35
C TYR A 110 5.23 14.21 18.89
N ALA A 111 4.83 14.81 20.03
CA ALA A 111 5.70 15.71 20.74
C ALA A 111 7.01 15.01 21.07
N VAL A 112 8.13 15.61 20.69
CA VAL A 112 9.45 15.10 21.05
C VAL A 112 9.63 15.38 22.55
N VAL A 113 9.72 14.30 23.34
CA VAL A 113 10.13 14.43 24.75
C VAL A 113 11.65 14.48 24.74
N GLU A 114 12.19 15.67 24.95
CA GLU A 114 13.62 15.80 25.19
C GLU A 114 13.93 15.21 26.55
N TYR A 115 14.66 14.11 26.56
CA TYR A 115 15.25 13.60 27.78
C TYR A 115 16.47 14.48 28.10
N SER A 116 16.32 15.37 29.08
CA SER A 116 17.50 16.05 29.62
C SER A 116 18.30 15.03 30.43
N GLU A 117 19.52 14.82 30.06
CA GLU A 117 20.47 14.06 30.89
C GLU A 117 20.81 14.80 32.16
#